data_8ee1823d56b0c5d76793342b42e94ced
#
_entry.id   8ee1823d56b0c5d76793342b42e94ced
#
_cell.length_a   1.000
_cell.length_b   1.000
_cell.length_c   1.000
_cell.angle_alpha   90.00
_cell.angle_beta   90.00
_cell.angle_gamma   90.00
#
_symmetry.space_group_name_H-M   'P 1'
#
loop_
_entity.id
_entity.type
_entity.pdbx_description
1 polymer ?
#
loop_
_entity_poly.entity_id
_entity_poly.type
_entity_poly.pdbx_seq_one_letter_code
_entity_poly.pdbx_strand_id
1 'polypeptide(L)'
;VFEFSKKAYLKEISRARTFGFLKDVQALRSMGLALGGSLENAVVIDENKILNPEGLRFENEFVRHKILDAIGDLALVGAPILGDYTAFAGSHDLNHKLTLSVLADAKNFELVDLTAEVVREYQKVFA
;
A
#
# COMPACT_ATOMS: atom_id res chain seq x y z
N VAL A 1 -7.29 -11.44 -1.32
CA VAL A 1 -8.22 -10.32 -1.42
C VAL A 1 -8.26 -9.63 -0.06
N PHE A 2 -8.22 -8.30 -0.05
CA PHE A 2 -8.37 -7.47 1.14
C PHE A 2 -9.57 -6.53 0.94
N GLU A 3 -10.52 -6.61 1.84
CA GLU A 3 -11.66 -5.72 1.86
C GLU A 3 -11.36 -4.55 2.80
N PHE A 4 -11.35 -3.34 2.25
CA PHE A 4 -10.91 -2.16 2.99
C PHE A 4 -11.97 -1.72 4.01
N SER A 5 -11.57 -1.66 5.26
CA SER A 5 -12.29 -0.97 6.33
C SER A 5 -11.28 -0.39 7.31
N LYS A 6 -11.67 0.63 8.08
CA LYS A 6 -10.82 1.20 9.13
C LYS A 6 -10.31 0.12 10.09
N LYS A 7 -11.19 -0.78 10.51
CA LYS A 7 -10.85 -1.87 11.43
C LYS A 7 -9.87 -2.87 10.81
N ALA A 8 -10.12 -3.30 9.56
CA ALA A 8 -9.25 -4.22 8.84
C ALA A 8 -7.89 -3.56 8.56
N TYR A 9 -7.87 -2.29 8.14
CA TYR A 9 -6.64 -1.54 7.93
C TYR A 9 -5.77 -1.51 9.19
N LEU A 10 -6.34 -1.11 10.33
CA LEU A 10 -5.59 -1.03 11.59
C LEU A 10 -5.08 -2.40 12.06
N LYS A 11 -5.89 -3.45 11.91
CA LYS A 11 -5.54 -4.79 12.38
C LYS A 11 -4.56 -5.51 11.46
N GLU A 12 -4.72 -5.35 10.15
CA GLU A 12 -4.10 -6.24 9.18
C GLU A 12 -3.05 -5.57 8.29
N ILE A 13 -3.10 -4.25 8.10
CA ILE A 13 -2.28 -3.54 7.12
C ILE A 13 -1.30 -2.55 7.77
N SER A 14 -1.77 -1.69 8.66
CA SER A 14 -1.03 -0.52 9.15
C SER A 14 0.36 -0.84 9.75
N ARG A 15 0.58 -2.05 10.22
CA ARG A 15 1.82 -2.48 10.85
C ARG A 15 2.78 -3.22 9.90
N ALA A 16 2.39 -3.42 8.65
CA ALA A 16 3.23 -4.07 7.66
C ALA A 16 4.40 -3.16 7.26
N ARG A 17 5.63 -3.66 7.45
CA ARG A 17 6.86 -2.91 7.15
C ARG A 17 7.21 -3.00 5.68
N THR A 18 7.89 -1.97 5.18
CA THR A 18 8.61 -2.04 3.91
C THR A 18 9.70 -3.11 3.96
N PHE A 19 10.18 -3.53 2.81
CA PHE A 19 11.17 -4.59 2.70
C PHE A 19 12.15 -4.32 1.57
N GLY A 20 13.35 -4.90 1.70
CA GLY A 20 14.36 -4.81 0.67
C GLY A 20 15.45 -5.86 0.85
N PHE A 21 16.17 -6.14 -0.22
CA PHE A 21 17.36 -7.00 -0.15
C PHE A 21 18.54 -6.21 0.41
N LEU A 22 19.35 -6.86 1.23
CA LEU A 22 20.52 -6.24 1.87
C LEU A 22 21.44 -5.55 0.88
N LYS A 23 21.71 -6.20 -0.27
CA LYS A 23 22.52 -5.64 -1.35
C LYS A 23 21.97 -4.33 -1.90
N ASP A 24 20.65 -4.24 -2.04
CA ASP A 24 19.98 -3.04 -2.57
C ASP A 24 19.98 -1.92 -1.53
N VAL A 25 19.78 -2.27 -0.25
CA VAL A 25 19.89 -1.31 0.87
C VAL A 25 21.31 -0.72 0.95
N GLN A 26 22.33 -1.55 0.79
CA GLN A 26 23.71 -1.10 0.79
C GLN A 26 24.01 -0.17 -0.40
N ALA A 27 23.53 -0.51 -1.59
CA ALA A 27 23.66 0.32 -2.78
C ALA A 27 22.92 1.67 -2.61
N LEU A 28 21.70 1.67 -2.08
CA LEU A 28 20.95 2.90 -1.80
C LEU A 28 21.67 3.78 -0.76
N ARG A 29 22.21 3.21 0.29
CA ARG A 29 22.96 3.95 1.32
C ARG A 29 24.24 4.58 0.76
N SER A 30 24.94 3.90 -0.13
CA SER A 30 26.13 4.48 -0.79
C SER A 30 25.81 5.70 -1.65
N MET A 31 24.57 5.82 -2.12
CA MET A 31 24.02 6.97 -2.85
C MET A 31 23.36 8.03 -1.94
N GLY A 32 23.45 7.88 -0.62
CA GLY A 32 22.82 8.79 0.33
C GLY A 32 21.29 8.58 0.48
N LEU A 33 20.77 7.46 0.00
CA LEU A 33 19.36 7.11 0.07
C LEU A 33 19.09 6.08 1.19
N ALA A 34 17.85 5.87 1.56
CA ALA A 34 17.41 4.93 2.60
C ALA A 34 18.11 5.10 3.96
N LEU A 35 18.54 6.32 4.30
CA LEU A 35 19.29 6.61 5.53
C LEU A 35 18.46 6.42 6.80
N GLY A 36 17.14 6.58 6.70
CA GLY A 36 16.20 6.35 7.82
C GLY A 36 15.78 4.89 8.00
N GLY A 37 16.22 3.99 7.12
CA GLY A 37 15.88 2.56 7.20
C GLY A 37 16.65 1.87 8.33
N SER A 38 15.93 1.08 9.13
CA SER A 38 16.47 0.23 10.20
C SER A 38 15.71 -1.09 10.25
N LEU A 39 16.23 -2.06 11.01
CA LEU A 39 15.51 -3.32 11.24
C LEU A 39 14.18 -3.13 12.00
N GLU A 40 13.96 -1.99 12.64
CA GLU A 40 12.71 -1.68 13.34
C GLU A 40 11.59 -1.29 12.36
N ASN A 41 11.93 -0.61 11.24
CA ASN A 41 10.94 -0.08 10.31
C ASN A 41 10.95 -0.73 8.92
N ALA A 42 11.91 -1.64 8.65
CA ALA A 42 12.01 -2.36 7.39
C ALA A 42 12.36 -3.83 7.61
N VAL A 43 11.86 -4.70 6.76
CA VAL A 43 12.28 -6.09 6.67
C VAL A 43 13.44 -6.20 5.71
N VAL A 44 14.59 -6.66 6.18
CA VAL A 44 15.80 -6.84 5.36
C VAL A 44 16.00 -8.32 5.06
N ILE A 45 16.17 -8.61 3.78
CA ILE A 45 16.32 -9.97 3.27
C ILE A 45 17.76 -10.12 2.74
N ASP A 46 18.48 -11.13 3.24
CA ASP A 46 19.78 -11.52 2.71
C ASP A 46 19.68 -12.92 2.11
N GLU A 47 19.88 -13.02 0.79
CA GLU A 47 19.61 -14.22 0.01
C GLU A 47 18.19 -14.75 0.26
N ASN A 48 18.04 -15.77 1.11
CA ASN A 48 16.76 -16.39 1.47
C ASN A 48 16.45 -16.27 2.97
N LYS A 49 17.13 -15.36 3.68
CA LYS A 49 16.96 -15.19 5.13
C LYS A 49 16.48 -13.80 5.48
N ILE A 50 15.55 -13.71 6.40
CA ILE A 50 15.14 -12.47 7.03
C ILE A 50 16.15 -12.15 8.13
N LEU A 51 16.74 -10.95 8.09
CA LEU A 51 17.77 -10.52 9.05
C LEU A 51 17.16 -9.93 10.33
N ASN A 52 15.88 -9.58 10.31
CA ASN A 52 15.19 -9.06 11.49
C ASN A 52 15.10 -10.15 12.56
N PRO A 53 15.62 -9.93 13.79
CA PRO A 53 15.62 -10.95 14.84
C PRO A 53 14.22 -11.42 15.25
N GLU A 54 13.24 -10.51 15.20
CA GLU A 54 11.84 -10.80 15.51
C GLU A 54 11.07 -11.48 14.36
N GLY A 55 11.70 -11.64 13.20
CA GLY A 55 11.05 -12.17 11.99
C GLY A 55 10.01 -11.24 11.39
N LEU A 56 8.99 -11.81 10.77
CA LEU A 56 7.87 -11.10 10.17
C LEU A 56 6.76 -10.83 11.20
N ARG A 57 6.10 -9.68 11.09
CA ARG A 57 4.90 -9.34 11.87
C ARG A 57 3.65 -10.06 11.39
N PHE A 58 3.64 -10.47 10.12
CA PHE A 58 2.59 -11.25 9.47
C PHE A 58 3.23 -12.27 8.54
N GLU A 59 2.65 -13.45 8.39
CA GLU A 59 3.12 -14.47 7.44
C GLU A 59 3.31 -13.91 6.01
N ASN A 60 2.41 -13.03 5.60
CA ASN A 60 2.41 -12.37 4.30
C ASN A 60 2.66 -10.85 4.40
N GLU A 61 3.61 -10.43 5.26
CA GLU A 61 3.88 -9.01 5.52
C GLU A 61 4.21 -8.22 4.26
N PHE A 62 4.92 -8.78 3.31
CA PHE A 62 5.31 -8.12 2.07
C PHE A 62 4.11 -7.70 1.22
N VAL A 63 3.13 -8.59 1.03
CA VAL A 63 1.93 -8.25 0.27
C VAL A 63 1.04 -7.29 1.03
N ARG A 64 1.01 -7.36 2.37
CA ARG A 64 0.29 -6.38 3.22
C ARG A 64 0.89 -4.99 3.10
N HIS A 65 2.22 -4.89 3.05
CA HIS A 65 2.88 -3.60 2.79
C HIS A 65 2.55 -3.08 1.38
N LYS A 66 2.49 -3.92 0.36
CA LYS A 66 2.04 -3.52 -0.98
C LYS A 66 0.60 -3.00 -1.02
N ILE A 67 -0.27 -3.54 -0.17
CA ILE A 67 -1.63 -2.99 0.01
C ILE A 67 -1.55 -1.60 0.67
N LEU A 68 -0.70 -1.43 1.69
CA LEU A 68 -0.46 -0.13 2.33
C LEU A 68 0.02 0.92 1.33
N ASP A 69 1.01 0.56 0.49
CA ASP A 69 1.52 1.41 -0.59
C ASP A 69 0.40 1.84 -1.54
N ALA A 70 -0.41 0.88 -2.02
CA ALA A 70 -1.51 1.15 -2.94
C ALA A 70 -2.57 2.09 -2.33
N ILE A 71 -2.92 1.89 -1.05
CA ILE A 71 -3.85 2.78 -0.33
C ILE A 71 -3.29 4.21 -0.29
N GLY A 72 -2.01 4.37 0.02
CA GLY A 72 -1.35 5.67 0.05
C GLY A 72 -1.25 6.33 -1.32
N ASP A 73 -0.83 5.58 -2.35
CA ASP A 73 -0.66 6.09 -3.70
C ASP A 73 -2.01 6.50 -4.32
N LEU A 74 -3.05 5.70 -4.14
CA LEU A 74 -4.40 6.00 -4.65
C LEU A 74 -5.05 7.19 -3.93
N ALA A 75 -4.69 7.46 -2.69
CA ALA A 75 -5.18 8.63 -1.97
C ALA A 75 -4.76 9.97 -2.62
N LEU A 76 -3.71 9.95 -3.45
CA LEU A 76 -3.26 11.12 -4.22
C LEU A 76 -4.28 11.60 -5.27
N VAL A 77 -5.30 10.80 -5.61
CA VAL A 77 -6.45 11.24 -6.42
C VAL A 77 -7.16 12.44 -5.78
N GLY A 78 -7.09 12.57 -4.45
CA GLY A 78 -7.69 13.69 -3.72
C GLY A 78 -9.17 13.52 -3.38
N ALA A 79 -9.74 12.36 -3.68
CA ALA A 79 -11.11 11.99 -3.33
C ALA A 79 -11.18 10.52 -2.89
N PRO A 80 -12.14 10.13 -2.04
CA PRO A 80 -12.40 8.72 -1.76
C PRO A 80 -12.74 7.96 -3.04
N ILE A 81 -12.22 6.74 -3.16
CA ILE A 81 -12.46 5.89 -4.33
C ILE A 81 -13.41 4.76 -3.93
N LEU A 82 -14.47 4.58 -4.70
CA LEU A 82 -15.34 3.42 -4.67
C LEU A 82 -15.00 2.53 -5.86
N GLY A 83 -14.47 1.35 -5.62
CA GLY A 83 -14.11 0.43 -6.71
C GLY A 83 -13.21 -0.70 -6.24
N ASP A 84 -12.97 -1.63 -7.16
CA ASP A 84 -12.05 -2.73 -6.96
C ASP A 84 -10.68 -2.41 -7.57
N TYR A 85 -9.63 -2.63 -6.80
CA TYR A 85 -8.25 -2.48 -7.25
C TYR A 85 -7.55 -3.83 -7.27
N THR A 86 -6.98 -4.18 -8.42
CA THR A 86 -6.18 -5.39 -8.57
C THR A 86 -4.81 -5.06 -9.13
N ALA A 87 -3.77 -5.55 -8.50
CA ALA A 87 -2.40 -5.40 -8.96
C ALA A 87 -1.67 -6.74 -9.02
N PHE A 88 -0.91 -6.93 -10.08
CA PHE A 88 0.08 -7.98 -10.21
C PHE A 88 1.47 -7.34 -10.29
N ALA A 89 2.38 -7.72 -9.39
CA ALA A 89 3.71 -7.12 -9.27
C ALA A 89 3.68 -5.58 -9.21
N GLY A 90 2.73 -5.02 -8.44
CA GLY A 90 2.48 -3.58 -8.34
C GLY A 90 3.67 -2.78 -7.82
N SER A 91 3.73 -1.50 -8.19
CA SER A 91 4.74 -0.54 -7.76
C SER A 91 4.14 0.86 -7.65
N HIS A 92 4.82 1.77 -6.93
CA HIS A 92 4.44 3.18 -6.88
C HIS A 92 4.31 3.80 -8.27
N ASP A 93 5.23 3.51 -9.19
CA ASP A 93 5.17 4.00 -10.57
C ASP A 93 3.91 3.52 -11.32
N LEU A 94 3.55 2.24 -11.17
CA LEU A 94 2.33 1.69 -11.77
C LEU A 94 1.07 2.30 -11.16
N ASN A 95 1.02 2.47 -9.84
CA ASN A 95 -0.09 3.12 -9.16
C ASN A 95 -0.25 4.57 -9.62
N HIS A 96 0.86 5.30 -9.75
CA HIS A 96 0.85 6.66 -10.26
C HIS A 96 0.34 6.73 -11.72
N LYS A 97 0.84 5.86 -12.60
CA LYS A 97 0.38 5.78 -14.00
C LYS A 97 -1.11 5.44 -14.10
N LEU A 98 -1.59 4.52 -13.26
CA LEU A 98 -3.02 4.21 -13.17
C LEU A 98 -3.83 5.46 -12.78
N THR A 99 -3.40 6.15 -11.73
CA THR A 99 -4.06 7.38 -11.27
C THR A 99 -4.14 8.44 -12.36
N LEU A 100 -3.02 8.69 -13.06
CA LEU A 100 -2.99 9.63 -14.19
C LEU A 100 -3.92 9.18 -15.32
N SER A 101 -3.93 7.88 -15.64
CA SER A 101 -4.78 7.33 -16.69
C SER A 101 -6.28 7.47 -16.35
N VAL A 102 -6.65 7.22 -15.09
CA VAL A 102 -8.03 7.40 -14.63
C VAL A 102 -8.44 8.87 -14.76
N LEU A 103 -7.61 9.80 -14.29
CA LEU A 103 -7.92 11.23 -14.29
C LEU A 103 -7.84 11.89 -15.68
N ALA A 104 -7.22 11.24 -16.65
CA ALA A 104 -7.04 11.79 -18.00
C ALA A 104 -8.34 11.93 -18.80
N ASP A 105 -9.36 11.13 -18.51
CA ASP A 105 -10.65 11.18 -19.18
C ASP A 105 -11.79 10.99 -18.17
N ALA A 106 -12.72 11.93 -18.14
CA ALA A 106 -13.90 11.87 -17.28
C ALA A 106 -14.81 10.65 -17.53
N LYS A 107 -14.61 9.92 -18.62
CA LYS A 107 -15.31 8.66 -18.89
C LYS A 107 -14.77 7.48 -18.06
N ASN A 108 -13.59 7.62 -17.48
CA ASN A 108 -12.94 6.56 -16.69
C ASN A 108 -13.43 6.50 -15.23
N PHE A 109 -14.21 7.50 -14.79
CA PHE A 109 -14.75 7.53 -13.43
C PHE A 109 -16.08 8.31 -13.41
N GLU A 110 -16.83 8.12 -12.36
CA GLU A 110 -18.04 8.88 -12.06
C GLU A 110 -17.90 9.56 -10.70
N LEU A 111 -18.29 10.83 -10.62
CA LEU A 111 -18.40 11.53 -9.35
C LEU A 111 -19.80 11.27 -8.78
N VAL A 112 -19.86 10.64 -7.63
CA VAL A 112 -21.11 10.34 -6.94
C VAL A 112 -21.25 11.20 -5.69
N ASP A 113 -22.43 11.81 -5.52
CA ASP A 113 -22.73 12.51 -4.28
C ASP A 113 -22.89 11.53 -3.13
N LEU A 114 -22.35 11.88 -1.96
CA LEU A 114 -22.53 11.11 -0.74
C LEU A 114 -23.97 11.23 -0.23
N THR A 115 -24.90 10.55 -0.90
CA THR A 115 -26.27 10.42 -0.42
C THR A 115 -26.30 9.55 0.85
N ALA A 116 -27.38 9.61 1.62
CA ALA A 116 -27.55 8.78 2.81
C ALA A 116 -27.45 7.27 2.50
N GLU A 117 -27.79 6.86 1.28
CA GLU A 117 -27.71 5.48 0.81
C GLU A 117 -26.25 5.08 0.53
N VAL A 118 -25.52 5.90 -0.20
CA VAL A 118 -24.08 5.73 -0.47
C VAL A 118 -23.29 5.77 0.84
N VAL A 119 -23.63 6.68 1.76
CA VAL A 119 -22.99 6.73 3.08
C VAL A 119 -23.23 5.46 3.88
N ARG A 120 -24.42 4.86 3.83
CA ARG A 120 -24.71 3.58 4.50
C ARG A 120 -23.91 2.43 3.91
N GLU A 121 -23.79 2.35 2.59
CA GLU A 121 -22.93 1.35 1.94
C GLU A 121 -21.47 1.56 2.29
N TYR A 122 -21.01 2.80 2.27
CA TYR A 122 -19.66 3.19 2.69
C TYR A 122 -19.42 2.78 4.16
N GLN A 123 -20.36 3.05 5.05
CA GLN A 123 -20.25 2.68 6.46
C GLN A 123 -20.16 1.17 6.67
N LYS A 124 -20.80 0.36 5.84
CA LYS A 124 -20.67 -1.11 5.89
C LYS A 124 -19.25 -1.55 5.54
N VAL A 125 -18.61 -0.86 4.58
CA VAL A 125 -17.23 -1.15 4.16
C VAL A 125 -16.21 -0.63 5.15
N PHE A 126 -16.48 0.52 5.83
CA PHE A 126 -15.54 1.19 6.73
C PHE A 126 -15.85 1.00 8.23
N ALA A 127 -16.90 0.29 8.59
CA ALA A 127 -17.22 -0.07 9.97
C ALA A 127 -16.47 -1.34 10.39
#